data_5734b2bd198d84fc10b2f0c0433d9f9f
#
_entry.id   5734b2bd198d84fc10b2f0c0433d9f9f
#
_cell.length_a   1.000
_cell.length_b   1.000
_cell.length_c   1.000
_cell.angle_alpha   90.00
_cell.angle_beta   90.00
_cell.angle_gamma   90.00
#
_symmetry.space_group_name_H-M   'P 1'
#
loop_
_entity.id
_entity.type
_entity.pdbx_description
1 polymer ?
#
loop_
_entity_poly.entity_id
_entity_poly.type
_entity_poly.pdbx_seq_one_letter_code
_entity_poly.pdbx_strand_id
1 'polypeptide(L)'
;MPAMPLFISVSEAASLPDRSFIDVRSRVVHGWDALGAYSRGHIAGAQFLAFDRVFARDPIFELGRHPWPDRRTVAAHLLGVLGPAGNAHHRVIFYDDGGMNFAARAALCARWAGFMNAQILDGGLSAWARCGLPLNDGAPAAADYPAAERVNDFLRQTIAGAVPQILGKAAFFNAVKQDDRLVIDGRPRERFAGRTENLDARPGHVPGAVNRPATENLDLDGSLKSREALRREWGALIGGKDPRSIVQMCGSGVAACLNAAALDAAGILPIAEAVLYPGSWSQWAADSNLPAEIGYHDTAE
;
A
#
# COMPACT_ATOMS: atom_id res chain seq x y z
N MET A 1 3.15 18.84 15.32
CA MET A 1 2.19 17.85 15.85
C MET A 1 2.71 16.46 15.52
N PRO A 2 2.54 15.43 16.36
CA PRO A 2 2.86 14.08 15.96
C PRO A 2 2.05 13.68 14.73
N ALA A 3 2.65 12.88 13.85
CA ALA A 3 1.97 12.41 12.65
C ALA A 3 0.74 11.57 13.05
N MET A 4 -0.36 11.74 12.31
CA MET A 4 -1.57 10.95 12.54
C MET A 4 -1.30 9.46 12.26
N PRO A 5 -1.79 8.53 13.10
CA PRO A 5 -1.64 7.09 12.84
C PRO A 5 -2.12 6.71 11.45
N LEU A 6 -1.44 5.73 10.83
CA LEU A 6 -1.84 5.25 9.50
C LEU A 6 -3.15 4.47 9.53
N PHE A 7 -3.38 3.67 10.57
CA PHE A 7 -4.61 2.89 10.72
C PHE A 7 -5.62 3.62 11.59
N ILE A 8 -6.89 3.44 11.26
CA ILE A 8 -8.04 3.92 12.02
C ILE A 8 -9.04 2.78 12.18
N SER A 9 -9.53 2.57 13.39
CA SER A 9 -10.55 1.55 13.67
C SER A 9 -11.90 1.92 13.03
N VAL A 10 -12.75 0.91 12.77
CA VAL A 10 -14.11 1.11 12.26
C VAL A 10 -14.93 1.99 13.19
N SER A 11 -14.86 1.78 14.51
CA SER A 11 -15.61 2.56 15.50
C SER A 11 -15.21 4.02 15.52
N GLU A 12 -13.91 4.30 15.47
CA GLU A 12 -13.40 5.67 15.39
C GLU A 12 -13.78 6.33 14.07
N ALA A 13 -13.56 5.65 12.93
CA ALA A 13 -13.91 6.16 11.61
C ALA A 13 -15.40 6.48 11.47
N ALA A 14 -16.29 5.64 12.03
CA ALA A 14 -17.73 5.86 11.99
C ALA A 14 -18.17 7.10 12.78
N SER A 15 -17.48 7.43 13.87
CA SER A 15 -17.84 8.55 14.76
C SER A 15 -17.33 9.92 14.29
N LEU A 16 -16.40 9.97 13.33
CA LEU A 16 -15.80 11.22 12.88
C LEU A 16 -16.77 12.05 12.03
N PRO A 17 -16.95 13.37 12.30
CA PRO A 17 -17.84 14.23 11.51
C PRO A 17 -17.25 14.59 10.13
N ASP A 18 -15.96 14.94 10.09
CA ASP A 18 -15.31 15.54 8.91
C ASP A 18 -14.33 14.52 8.29
N ARG A 19 -14.87 13.53 7.57
CA ARG A 19 -14.08 12.52 6.87
C ARG A 19 -14.64 12.21 5.49
N SER A 20 -13.78 11.74 4.60
CA SER A 20 -14.16 11.14 3.33
C SER A 20 -13.63 9.72 3.25
N PHE A 21 -14.51 8.78 2.95
CA PHE A 21 -14.14 7.41 2.61
C PHE A 21 -13.84 7.30 1.12
N ILE A 22 -12.75 6.61 0.78
CA ILE A 22 -12.38 6.34 -0.61
C ILE A 22 -12.25 4.83 -0.80
N ASP A 23 -13.11 4.30 -1.66
CA ASP A 23 -13.05 2.91 -2.11
C ASP A 23 -11.94 2.77 -3.14
N VAL A 24 -10.97 1.91 -2.83
CA VAL A 24 -9.84 1.60 -3.71
C VAL A 24 -9.73 0.09 -3.96
N ARG A 25 -10.84 -0.63 -3.84
CA ARG A 25 -10.86 -2.06 -4.11
C ARG A 25 -10.30 -2.35 -5.49
N SER A 26 -9.39 -3.31 -5.55
CA SER A 26 -8.80 -3.82 -6.78
C SER A 26 -8.40 -5.28 -6.63
N ARG A 27 -8.02 -5.91 -7.73
CA ARG A 27 -7.48 -7.28 -7.77
C ARG A 27 -6.28 -7.30 -8.70
N VAL A 28 -5.36 -8.18 -8.43
CA VAL A 28 -4.18 -8.38 -9.29
C VAL A 28 -4.51 -9.12 -10.60
N VAL A 29 -5.75 -9.59 -10.73
CA VAL A 29 -6.24 -10.33 -11.90
C VAL A 29 -6.87 -9.39 -12.93
N HIS A 30 -6.54 -9.60 -14.20
CA HIS A 30 -7.15 -8.84 -15.30
C HIS A 30 -8.67 -9.05 -15.37
N GLY A 31 -9.39 -7.97 -15.71
CA GLY A 31 -10.83 -8.03 -15.96
C GLY A 31 -11.70 -8.00 -14.71
N TRP A 32 -11.13 -7.77 -13.52
CA TRP A 32 -11.95 -7.54 -12.35
C TRP A 32 -12.64 -6.17 -12.40
N ASP A 33 -13.97 -6.21 -12.25
CA ASP A 33 -14.82 -5.03 -12.32
C ASP A 33 -14.88 -4.30 -10.95
N ALA A 34 -13.90 -3.42 -10.71
CA ALA A 34 -13.83 -2.62 -9.49
C ALA A 34 -15.03 -1.68 -9.33
N LEU A 35 -15.44 -1.05 -10.44
CA LEU A 35 -16.58 -0.13 -10.44
C LEU A 35 -17.90 -0.86 -10.17
N GLY A 36 -18.10 -2.03 -10.78
CA GLY A 36 -19.25 -2.86 -10.48
C GLY A 36 -19.25 -3.38 -9.05
N ALA A 37 -18.09 -3.70 -8.47
CA ALA A 37 -18.00 -4.06 -7.06
C ALA A 37 -18.40 -2.89 -6.14
N TYR A 38 -17.94 -1.67 -6.42
CA TYR A 38 -18.38 -0.46 -5.73
C TYR A 38 -19.90 -0.27 -5.87
N SER A 39 -20.43 -0.36 -7.09
CA SER A 39 -21.85 -0.13 -7.36
C SER A 39 -22.79 -1.14 -6.69
N ARG A 40 -22.31 -2.35 -6.40
CA ARG A 40 -23.07 -3.36 -5.65
C ARG A 40 -23.11 -3.15 -4.14
N GLY A 41 -22.16 -2.38 -3.60
CA GLY A 41 -22.12 -2.05 -2.18
C GLY A 41 -20.81 -1.38 -1.78
N HIS A 42 -20.93 -0.24 -1.11
CA HIS A 42 -19.81 0.56 -0.61
C HIS A 42 -20.18 1.24 0.71
N ILE A 43 -19.20 1.73 1.46
CA ILE A 43 -19.45 2.51 2.68
C ILE A 43 -20.28 3.73 2.34
N ALA A 44 -21.36 3.99 3.10
CA ALA A 44 -22.26 5.11 2.84
C ALA A 44 -21.52 6.45 2.71
N GLY A 45 -21.71 7.14 1.58
CA GLY A 45 -21.05 8.40 1.23
C GLY A 45 -19.62 8.26 0.75
N ALA A 46 -19.08 7.04 0.58
CA ALA A 46 -17.76 6.85 0.03
C ALA A 46 -17.69 7.30 -1.43
N GLN A 47 -16.52 7.79 -1.83
CA GLN A 47 -16.17 8.02 -3.23
C GLN A 47 -15.37 6.83 -3.78
N PHE A 48 -15.35 6.67 -5.09
CA PHE A 48 -14.59 5.64 -5.78
C PHE A 48 -13.39 6.22 -6.52
N LEU A 49 -12.21 5.61 -6.34
CA LEU A 49 -11.04 5.87 -7.17
C LEU A 49 -10.49 4.55 -7.71
N ALA A 50 -10.42 4.43 -9.03
CA ALA A 50 -9.81 3.28 -9.68
C ALA A 50 -8.33 3.19 -9.32
N PHE A 51 -7.96 2.16 -8.55
CA PHE A 51 -6.61 2.00 -8.00
C PHE A 51 -5.52 2.10 -9.07
N ASP A 52 -5.68 1.36 -10.17
CA ASP A 52 -4.65 1.28 -11.22
C ASP A 52 -4.44 2.61 -11.96
N ARG A 53 -5.44 3.49 -11.97
CA ARG A 53 -5.34 4.81 -12.60
C ARG A 53 -4.74 5.88 -11.71
N VAL A 54 -4.92 5.75 -10.39
CA VAL A 54 -4.58 6.82 -9.43
C VAL A 54 -3.35 6.47 -8.60
N PHE A 55 -3.26 5.24 -8.11
CA PHE A 55 -2.23 4.80 -7.16
C PHE A 55 -1.17 3.89 -7.78
N ALA A 56 -1.26 3.71 -9.09
CA ALA A 56 -0.24 3.15 -9.96
C ALA A 56 -0.04 4.04 -11.18
N ARG A 57 0.93 3.72 -12.01
CA ARG A 57 1.05 4.23 -13.38
C ARG A 57 0.67 3.11 -14.33
N ASP A 58 0.45 3.46 -15.59
CA ASP A 58 0.29 2.45 -16.62
C ASP A 58 1.44 1.45 -16.55
N PRO A 59 1.16 0.15 -16.60
CA PRO A 59 2.19 -0.87 -16.55
C PRO A 59 3.16 -0.67 -17.73
N ILE A 60 4.41 -0.44 -17.39
CA ILE A 60 5.51 -0.43 -18.35
C ILE A 60 6.39 -1.59 -17.97
N PHE A 61 6.72 -2.44 -18.93
CA PHE A 61 7.52 -3.65 -18.69
C PHE A 61 8.76 -3.38 -17.84
N GLU A 62 9.44 -2.25 -18.08
CA GLU A 62 10.64 -1.82 -17.38
C GLU A 62 10.39 -1.33 -15.96
N LEU A 63 9.15 -1.02 -15.57
CA LEU A 63 8.78 -0.47 -14.27
C LEU A 63 8.00 -1.43 -13.36
N GLY A 64 7.57 -2.57 -13.90
CA GLY A 64 6.73 -3.55 -13.19
C GLY A 64 5.23 -3.29 -13.34
N ARG A 65 4.38 -4.13 -12.67
CA ARG A 65 2.91 -4.10 -12.84
C ARG A 65 2.22 -2.88 -12.26
N HIS A 66 2.70 -2.37 -11.11
CA HIS A 66 2.10 -1.21 -10.44
C HIS A 66 3.21 -0.18 -10.09
N PRO A 67 3.77 0.50 -11.09
CA PRO A 67 4.80 1.51 -10.86
C PRO A 67 4.30 2.58 -9.87
N TRP A 68 5.21 3.25 -9.14
CA TRP A 68 4.83 4.33 -8.25
C TRP A 68 4.17 5.47 -9.04
N PRO A 69 3.01 6.00 -8.61
CA PRO A 69 2.27 7.00 -9.38
C PRO A 69 3.02 8.33 -9.47
N ASP A 70 2.47 9.22 -10.28
CA ASP A 70 2.87 10.61 -10.31
C ASP A 70 2.15 11.39 -9.19
N ARG A 71 2.88 12.26 -8.47
CA ARG A 71 2.35 13.03 -7.35
C ARG A 71 1.19 13.94 -7.75
N ARG A 72 1.28 14.52 -8.95
CA ARG A 72 0.26 15.40 -9.50
C ARG A 72 -1.02 14.64 -9.82
N THR A 73 -0.89 13.45 -10.39
CA THR A 73 -2.02 12.56 -10.69
C THR A 73 -2.79 12.22 -9.42
N VAL A 74 -2.10 11.80 -8.36
CA VAL A 74 -2.74 11.49 -7.07
C VAL A 74 -3.45 12.71 -6.50
N ALA A 75 -2.77 13.87 -6.48
CA ALA A 75 -3.34 15.10 -5.96
C ALA A 75 -4.60 15.54 -6.74
N ALA A 76 -4.55 15.51 -8.07
CA ALA A 76 -5.66 15.92 -8.93
C ALA A 76 -6.91 15.05 -8.69
N HIS A 77 -6.75 13.73 -8.63
CA HIS A 77 -7.86 12.81 -8.41
C HIS A 77 -8.46 12.95 -7.01
N LEU A 78 -7.64 13.06 -5.98
CA LEU A 78 -8.13 13.27 -4.61
C LEU A 78 -8.85 14.62 -4.47
N LEU A 79 -8.28 15.70 -4.98
CA LEU A 79 -8.96 17.01 -4.98
C LEU A 79 -10.26 16.97 -5.78
N GLY A 80 -10.32 16.18 -6.85
CA GLY A 80 -11.52 15.99 -7.67
C GLY A 80 -12.67 15.33 -6.93
N VAL A 81 -12.41 14.27 -6.16
CA VAL A 81 -13.45 13.56 -5.39
C VAL A 81 -13.76 14.24 -4.06
N LEU A 82 -12.84 15.01 -3.49
CA LEU A 82 -13.05 15.79 -2.27
C LEU A 82 -13.72 17.14 -2.54
N GLY A 83 -13.78 17.57 -3.78
CA GLY A 83 -14.40 18.83 -4.18
C GLY A 83 -13.69 20.08 -3.63
N PRO A 84 -14.36 21.25 -3.57
CA PRO A 84 -13.76 22.51 -3.14
C PRO A 84 -13.18 22.48 -1.72
N ALA A 85 -13.75 21.69 -0.81
CA ALA A 85 -13.29 21.58 0.58
C ALA A 85 -12.01 20.74 0.74
N GLY A 86 -11.59 20.00 -0.30
CA GLY A 86 -10.37 19.18 -0.27
C GLY A 86 -9.12 20.00 -0.05
N ASN A 87 -8.34 19.66 0.99
CA ASN A 87 -7.08 20.30 1.36
C ASN A 87 -6.13 19.30 2.03
N ALA A 88 -4.91 19.73 2.35
CA ALA A 88 -3.87 18.89 2.93
C ALA A 88 -4.24 18.26 4.29
N HIS A 89 -5.13 18.86 5.04
CA HIS A 89 -5.57 18.41 6.37
C HIS A 89 -6.90 17.67 6.33
N HIS A 90 -7.51 17.55 5.14
CA HIS A 90 -8.74 16.76 4.97
C HIS A 90 -8.48 15.32 5.38
N ARG A 91 -9.36 14.75 6.19
CA ARG A 91 -9.23 13.37 6.64
C ARG A 91 -9.77 12.43 5.57
N VAL A 92 -8.87 11.69 4.95
CA VAL A 92 -9.18 10.73 3.89
C VAL A 92 -8.93 9.33 4.40
N ILE A 93 -9.95 8.48 4.39
CA ILE A 93 -9.89 7.10 4.87
C ILE A 93 -10.05 6.18 3.68
N PHE A 94 -8.98 5.49 3.35
CA PHE A 94 -8.96 4.50 2.26
C PHE A 94 -9.38 3.14 2.78
N TYR A 95 -10.14 2.41 1.98
CA TYR A 95 -10.50 1.03 2.27
C TYR A 95 -10.49 0.17 1.01
N ASP A 96 -10.22 -1.12 1.22
CA ASP A 96 -10.45 -2.20 0.25
C ASP A 96 -11.36 -3.27 0.86
N ASP A 97 -11.36 -4.50 0.33
CA ASP A 97 -12.24 -5.57 0.83
C ASP A 97 -11.91 -6.06 2.25
N GLY A 98 -10.70 -5.76 2.77
CA GLY A 98 -10.26 -6.17 4.10
C GLY A 98 -8.83 -6.73 4.16
N GLY A 99 -8.18 -6.93 2.99
CA GLY A 99 -6.76 -7.29 2.94
C GLY A 99 -5.82 -6.11 3.15
N MET A 100 -6.35 -4.90 3.12
CA MET A 100 -5.70 -3.60 3.33
C MET A 100 -4.48 -3.30 2.44
N ASN A 101 -4.14 -4.15 1.47
CA ASN A 101 -2.98 -3.96 0.61
C ASN A 101 -3.13 -2.73 -0.32
N PHE A 102 -4.29 -2.62 -0.96
CA PHE A 102 -4.61 -1.51 -1.87
C PHE A 102 -4.85 -0.22 -1.09
N ALA A 103 -5.54 -0.30 0.04
CA ALA A 103 -5.77 0.82 0.94
C ALA A 103 -4.45 1.36 1.52
N ALA A 104 -3.51 0.50 1.91
CA ALA A 104 -2.19 0.89 2.39
C ALA A 104 -1.39 1.63 1.31
N ARG A 105 -1.36 1.09 0.08
CA ARG A 105 -0.69 1.76 -1.04
C ARG A 105 -1.32 3.12 -1.33
N ALA A 106 -2.65 3.22 -1.36
CA ALA A 106 -3.37 4.47 -1.61
C ALA A 106 -3.10 5.51 -0.53
N ALA A 107 -3.13 5.13 0.76
CA ALA A 107 -2.84 6.03 1.86
C ALA A 107 -1.40 6.57 1.81
N LEU A 108 -0.41 5.72 1.51
CA LEU A 108 0.98 6.17 1.36
C LEU A 108 1.16 7.10 0.16
N CYS A 109 0.54 6.81 -0.98
CA CYS A 109 0.56 7.69 -2.15
C CYS A 109 -0.14 9.03 -1.86
N ALA A 110 -1.25 9.02 -1.11
CA ALA A 110 -1.95 10.23 -0.72
C ALA A 110 -1.11 11.11 0.22
N ARG A 111 -0.45 10.53 1.24
CA ARG A 111 0.49 11.26 2.10
C ARG A 111 1.66 11.84 1.29
N TRP A 112 2.21 11.06 0.38
CA TRP A 112 3.24 11.54 -0.53
C TRP A 112 2.77 12.69 -1.43
N ALA A 113 1.50 12.67 -1.84
CA ALA A 113 0.90 13.77 -2.59
C ALA A 113 0.62 15.02 -1.74
N GLY A 114 0.61 14.90 -0.41
CA GLY A 114 0.41 16.04 0.51
C GLY A 114 -0.84 15.96 1.38
N PHE A 115 -1.63 14.89 1.31
CA PHE A 115 -2.79 14.65 2.18
C PHE A 115 -2.33 14.01 3.49
N MET A 116 -1.93 14.86 4.44
CA MET A 116 -1.25 14.44 5.67
C MET A 116 -2.09 13.54 6.57
N ASN A 117 -3.42 13.65 6.49
CA ASN A 117 -4.38 12.92 7.30
C ASN A 117 -5.00 11.72 6.54
N ALA A 118 -4.27 11.18 5.54
CA ALA A 118 -4.66 9.94 4.88
C ALA A 118 -4.45 8.74 5.80
N GLN A 119 -5.49 7.90 5.94
CA GLN A 119 -5.53 6.75 6.82
C GLN A 119 -6.05 5.51 6.11
N ILE A 120 -5.85 4.34 6.71
CA ILE A 120 -6.31 3.02 6.26
C ILE A 120 -7.40 2.58 7.22
N LEU A 121 -8.57 2.22 6.70
CA LEU A 121 -9.64 1.62 7.52
C LEU A 121 -9.23 0.20 7.92
N ASP A 122 -9.07 -0.03 9.21
CA ASP A 122 -8.67 -1.33 9.73
C ASP A 122 -9.74 -2.40 9.44
N GLY A 123 -9.34 -3.49 8.77
CA GLY A 123 -10.23 -4.55 8.30
C GLY A 123 -11.13 -4.18 7.12
N GLY A 124 -11.00 -2.96 6.57
CA GLY A 124 -11.68 -2.50 5.34
C GLY A 124 -13.20 -2.64 5.34
N LEU A 125 -13.76 -2.83 4.13
CA LEU A 125 -15.22 -2.98 3.93
C LEU A 125 -15.79 -4.17 4.71
N SER A 126 -15.04 -5.26 4.81
CA SER A 126 -15.48 -6.45 5.53
C SER A 126 -15.71 -6.18 7.01
N ALA A 127 -14.80 -5.44 7.67
CA ALA A 127 -14.97 -5.06 9.08
C ALA A 127 -16.11 -4.07 9.27
N TRP A 128 -16.26 -3.09 8.36
CA TRP A 128 -17.37 -2.15 8.38
C TRP A 128 -18.74 -2.84 8.32
N ALA A 129 -18.89 -3.78 7.38
CA ALA A 129 -20.12 -4.55 7.20
C ALA A 129 -20.42 -5.46 8.40
N ARG A 130 -19.41 -6.12 9.00
CA ARG A 130 -19.57 -6.92 10.23
C ARG A 130 -20.07 -6.10 11.42
N CYS A 131 -19.73 -4.82 11.47
CA CYS A 131 -20.25 -3.90 12.50
C CYS A 131 -21.69 -3.45 12.24
N GLY A 132 -22.33 -3.90 11.15
CA GLY A 132 -23.70 -3.52 10.78
C GLY A 132 -23.86 -2.05 10.39
N LEU A 133 -22.75 -1.40 9.99
CA LEU A 133 -22.75 0.01 9.63
C LEU A 133 -23.30 0.24 8.21
N PRO A 134 -23.84 1.44 7.91
CA PRO A 134 -24.54 1.72 6.66
C PRO A 134 -23.67 1.48 5.42
N LEU A 135 -24.27 0.80 4.45
CA LEU A 135 -23.76 0.66 3.09
C LEU A 135 -24.74 1.32 2.12
N ASN A 136 -24.22 1.83 1.02
CA ASN A 136 -25.00 2.29 -0.13
C ASN A 136 -24.68 1.41 -1.34
N ASP A 137 -25.56 1.47 -2.33
CA ASP A 137 -25.36 0.95 -3.68
C ASP A 137 -25.43 2.08 -4.71
N GLY A 138 -25.19 1.76 -5.98
CA GLY A 138 -25.26 2.69 -7.09
C GLY A 138 -23.90 3.21 -7.56
N ALA A 139 -23.92 4.02 -8.63
CA ALA A 139 -22.73 4.57 -9.24
C ALA A 139 -22.06 5.64 -8.34
N PRO A 140 -20.72 5.80 -8.43
CA PRO A 140 -20.05 6.87 -7.72
C PRO A 140 -20.53 8.24 -8.22
N ALA A 141 -20.48 9.24 -7.33
CA ALA A 141 -20.71 10.61 -7.71
C ALA A 141 -19.64 11.05 -8.76
N ALA A 142 -20.04 11.94 -9.67
CA ALA A 142 -19.10 12.48 -10.63
C ALA A 142 -18.00 13.27 -9.90
N ALA A 143 -16.75 13.00 -10.24
CA ALA A 143 -15.63 13.78 -9.74
C ALA A 143 -15.58 15.13 -10.46
N ASP A 144 -15.40 16.20 -9.70
CA ASP A 144 -15.16 17.54 -10.23
C ASP A 144 -13.65 17.80 -10.24
N TYR A 145 -13.02 17.47 -11.37
CA TYR A 145 -11.57 17.61 -11.49
C TYR A 145 -11.14 19.07 -11.45
N PRO A 146 -10.23 19.44 -10.55
CA PRO A 146 -9.81 20.82 -10.38
C PRO A 146 -9.00 21.32 -11.57
N ALA A 147 -9.07 22.62 -11.82
CA ALA A 147 -8.17 23.28 -12.77
C ALA A 147 -6.69 23.03 -12.39
N ALA A 148 -5.82 23.05 -13.41
CA ALA A 148 -4.40 22.76 -13.22
C ALA A 148 -3.73 23.68 -12.19
N GLU A 149 -4.16 24.96 -12.11
CA GLU A 149 -3.68 25.95 -11.15
C GLU A 149 -3.94 25.51 -9.71
N ARG A 150 -5.14 25.01 -9.39
CA ARG A 150 -5.48 24.53 -8.06
C ARG A 150 -4.59 23.35 -7.62
N VAL A 151 -4.32 22.43 -8.54
CA VAL A 151 -3.40 21.30 -8.27
C VAL A 151 -1.99 21.81 -8.03
N ASN A 152 -1.52 22.77 -8.86
CA ASN A 152 -0.20 23.37 -8.67
C ASN A 152 -0.08 24.10 -7.33
N ASP A 153 -1.10 24.87 -6.95
CA ASP A 153 -1.13 25.59 -5.68
C ASP A 153 -1.10 24.62 -4.50
N PHE A 154 -1.90 23.56 -4.55
CA PHE A 154 -1.89 22.52 -3.54
C PHE A 154 -0.50 21.89 -3.40
N LEU A 155 0.13 21.50 -4.52
CA LEU A 155 1.45 20.87 -4.51
C LEU A 155 2.58 21.81 -4.04
N ARG A 156 2.47 23.11 -4.29
CA ARG A 156 3.41 24.12 -3.78
C ARG A 156 3.29 24.36 -2.28
N GLN A 157 2.06 24.31 -1.77
CA GLN A 157 1.76 24.56 -0.35
C GLN A 157 2.00 23.31 0.52
N THR A 158 2.05 22.13 -0.09
CA THR A 158 2.21 20.88 0.62
C THR A 158 3.62 20.31 0.41
N ILE A 159 4.32 20.06 1.52
CA ILE A 159 5.52 19.24 1.51
C ILE A 159 5.07 17.77 1.43
N ALA A 160 5.80 16.93 0.71
CA ALA A 160 5.57 15.50 0.78
C ALA A 160 5.61 15.06 2.25
N GLY A 161 4.53 14.41 2.71
CA GLY A 161 4.42 13.98 4.10
C GLY A 161 5.44 12.92 4.46
N ALA A 162 5.34 12.42 5.70
CA ALA A 162 6.11 11.28 6.15
C ALA A 162 5.77 10.05 5.30
N VAL A 163 6.62 9.75 4.32
CA VAL A 163 6.44 8.70 3.31
C VAL A 163 7.70 7.90 3.15
N PRO A 164 7.58 6.65 2.71
CA PRO A 164 8.74 5.80 2.44
C PRO A 164 9.66 6.41 1.38
N GLN A 165 10.94 6.12 1.49
CA GLN A 165 11.88 6.28 0.39
C GLN A 165 11.53 5.27 -0.72
N ILE A 166 11.45 5.75 -1.95
CA ILE A 166 11.15 4.92 -3.12
C ILE A 166 12.45 4.62 -3.88
N LEU A 167 12.80 3.33 -3.97
CA LEU A 167 13.96 2.89 -4.74
C LEU A 167 13.57 2.55 -6.18
N GLY A 168 14.37 3.02 -7.12
CA GLY A 168 14.38 2.50 -8.48
C GLY A 168 15.18 1.21 -8.59
N LYS A 169 15.05 0.49 -9.74
CA LYS A 169 15.69 -0.80 -10.01
C LYS A 169 17.20 -0.80 -9.76
N ALA A 170 17.93 0.20 -10.28
CA ALA A 170 19.38 0.26 -10.15
C ALA A 170 19.84 0.41 -8.69
N ALA A 171 19.17 1.26 -7.91
CA ALA A 171 19.48 1.44 -6.49
C ALA A 171 19.18 0.18 -5.69
N PHE A 172 18.04 -0.48 -5.98
CA PHE A 172 17.68 -1.75 -5.34
C PHE A 172 18.68 -2.87 -5.69
N PHE A 173 19.06 -3.01 -6.97
CA PHE A 173 20.06 -3.98 -7.40
C PHE A 173 21.40 -3.79 -6.66
N ASN A 174 21.86 -2.56 -6.53
CA ASN A 174 23.10 -2.27 -5.80
C ASN A 174 22.99 -2.64 -4.31
N ALA A 175 21.85 -2.36 -3.68
CA ALA A 175 21.58 -2.73 -2.29
C ALA A 175 21.62 -4.26 -2.08
N VAL A 176 21.01 -5.02 -2.99
CA VAL A 176 21.05 -6.50 -2.96
C VAL A 176 22.48 -7.02 -3.16
N LYS A 177 23.23 -6.45 -4.12
CA LYS A 177 24.59 -6.88 -4.43
C LYS A 177 25.58 -6.62 -3.31
N GLN A 178 25.40 -5.54 -2.55
CA GLN A 178 26.26 -5.17 -1.45
C GLN A 178 25.94 -5.91 -0.16
N ASP A 179 24.79 -6.62 -0.10
CA ASP A 179 24.28 -7.32 1.07
C ASP A 179 24.21 -6.44 2.34
N ASP A 180 23.94 -5.15 2.12
CA ASP A 180 23.84 -4.16 3.20
C ASP A 180 22.39 -3.93 3.66
N ARG A 181 21.42 -4.60 3.02
CA ARG A 181 20.01 -4.45 3.25
C ARG A 181 19.31 -5.78 3.59
N LEU A 182 18.32 -5.68 4.46
CA LEU A 182 17.39 -6.78 4.72
C LEU A 182 16.20 -6.65 3.76
N VAL A 183 16.19 -7.41 2.68
CA VAL A 183 15.10 -7.41 1.71
C VAL A 183 13.96 -8.27 2.23
N ILE A 184 12.77 -7.67 2.42
CA ILE A 184 11.56 -8.36 2.85
C ILE A 184 10.58 -8.45 1.68
N ASP A 185 10.21 -9.68 1.30
CA ASP A 185 9.24 -9.96 0.25
C ASP A 185 7.87 -10.30 0.84
N GLY A 186 6.88 -9.43 0.58
CA GLY A 186 5.51 -9.53 1.08
C GLY A 186 4.59 -10.48 0.31
N ARG A 187 5.11 -11.26 -0.66
CA ARG A 187 4.30 -12.23 -1.44
C ARG A 187 3.87 -13.44 -0.61
N PRO A 188 2.79 -14.12 -1.02
CA PRO A 188 2.47 -15.46 -0.48
C PRO A 188 3.67 -16.41 -0.56
N ARG A 189 3.81 -17.27 0.44
CA ARG A 189 4.94 -18.18 0.59
C ARG A 189 5.20 -19.05 -0.65
N GLU A 190 4.15 -19.60 -1.25
CA GLU A 190 4.27 -20.48 -2.42
C GLU A 190 4.80 -19.73 -3.66
N ARG A 191 4.45 -18.44 -3.81
CA ARG A 191 5.00 -17.61 -4.87
C ARG A 191 6.46 -17.21 -4.62
N PHE A 192 6.79 -16.87 -3.37
CA PHE A 192 8.17 -16.58 -2.97
C PHE A 192 9.08 -17.79 -3.23
N ALA A 193 8.66 -18.98 -2.78
CA ALA A 193 9.41 -20.22 -2.95
C ALA A 193 9.50 -20.69 -4.41
N GLY A 194 8.82 -20.02 -5.34
CA GLY A 194 8.80 -20.43 -6.75
C GLY A 194 7.99 -21.69 -7.04
N ARG A 195 7.14 -22.13 -6.11
CA ARG A 195 6.26 -23.30 -6.31
C ARG A 195 5.05 -22.98 -7.17
N THR A 196 4.62 -21.73 -7.14
CA THR A 196 3.55 -21.21 -8.00
C THR A 196 3.94 -19.85 -8.55
N GLU A 197 3.78 -19.65 -9.87
CA GLU A 197 3.90 -18.32 -10.48
C GLU A 197 2.98 -18.25 -11.70
N ASN A 198 2.02 -17.35 -11.66
CA ASN A 198 1.02 -17.14 -12.69
C ASN A 198 0.83 -15.66 -13.07
N LEU A 199 1.67 -14.79 -12.56
CA LEU A 199 1.56 -13.34 -12.75
C LEU A 199 2.84 -12.74 -13.34
N ASP A 200 4.00 -13.31 -13.05
CA ASP A 200 5.29 -12.75 -13.40
C ASP A 200 6.07 -13.65 -14.37
N ALA A 201 7.09 -13.11 -15.01
CA ALA A 201 7.82 -13.78 -16.10
C ALA A 201 8.52 -15.08 -15.68
N ARG A 202 8.85 -15.24 -14.41
CA ARG A 202 9.51 -16.44 -13.87
C ARG A 202 9.23 -16.63 -12.37
N PRO A 203 9.31 -17.87 -11.87
CA PRO A 203 9.19 -18.18 -10.44
C PRO A 203 10.43 -17.77 -9.64
N GLY A 204 10.30 -17.77 -8.31
CA GLY A 204 11.38 -17.54 -7.36
C GLY A 204 11.34 -16.17 -6.70
N HIS A 205 12.47 -15.77 -6.13
CA HIS A 205 12.63 -14.50 -5.38
C HIS A 205 14.01 -13.89 -5.59
N VAL A 206 14.19 -12.67 -5.11
CA VAL A 206 15.49 -11.98 -5.11
C VAL A 206 16.44 -12.69 -4.16
N PRO A 207 17.70 -12.97 -4.56
CA PRO A 207 18.67 -13.64 -3.70
C PRO A 207 18.82 -12.97 -2.34
N GLY A 208 18.84 -13.81 -1.29
CA GLY A 208 18.96 -13.34 0.09
C GLY A 208 17.71 -12.66 0.67
N ALA A 209 16.62 -12.53 -0.08
CA ALA A 209 15.38 -11.97 0.44
C ALA A 209 14.72 -12.90 1.46
N VAL A 210 14.10 -12.31 2.48
CA VAL A 210 13.32 -13.01 3.51
C VAL A 210 11.83 -12.84 3.22
N ASN A 211 11.06 -13.93 3.32
CA ASN A 211 9.63 -13.88 3.08
C ASN A 211 8.84 -13.50 4.34
N ARG A 212 8.05 -12.45 4.25
CA ARG A 212 7.03 -12.06 5.23
C ARG A 212 5.75 -11.72 4.48
N PRO A 213 4.86 -12.69 4.21
CA PRO A 213 3.57 -12.42 3.58
C PRO A 213 2.84 -11.28 4.25
N ALA A 214 2.34 -10.32 3.48
CA ALA A 214 1.66 -9.15 4.05
C ALA A 214 0.41 -9.52 4.86
N THR A 215 -0.24 -10.65 4.53
CA THR A 215 -1.35 -11.21 5.30
C THR A 215 -0.98 -11.64 6.72
N GLU A 216 0.29 -11.87 7.00
CA GLU A 216 0.75 -12.20 8.37
C GLU A 216 0.74 -11.00 9.34
N ASN A 217 0.45 -9.80 8.84
CA ASN A 217 0.18 -8.64 9.72
C ASN A 217 -1.26 -8.60 10.21
N LEU A 218 -2.13 -9.48 9.71
CA LEU A 218 -3.56 -9.47 9.99
C LEU A 218 -3.94 -10.62 10.91
N ASP A 219 -4.94 -10.40 11.73
CA ASP A 219 -5.65 -11.43 12.46
C ASP A 219 -6.65 -12.18 11.53
N LEU A 220 -7.22 -13.26 12.02
CA LEU A 220 -8.12 -14.12 11.22
C LEU A 220 -9.39 -13.38 10.73
N ASP A 221 -9.78 -12.34 11.43
CA ASP A 221 -10.93 -11.51 11.05
C ASP A 221 -10.57 -10.41 10.03
N GLY A 222 -9.31 -10.33 9.61
CA GLY A 222 -8.78 -9.36 8.66
C GLY A 222 -8.39 -8.01 9.29
N SER A 223 -8.53 -7.84 10.61
CA SER A 223 -8.03 -6.65 11.30
C SER A 223 -6.49 -6.70 11.44
N LEU A 224 -5.89 -5.53 11.65
CA LEU A 224 -4.45 -5.45 11.94
C LEU A 224 -4.18 -6.10 13.29
N LYS A 225 -3.17 -6.95 13.39
CA LYS A 225 -2.71 -7.51 14.66
C LYS A 225 -2.36 -6.42 15.67
N SER A 226 -2.45 -6.75 16.95
CA SER A 226 -2.07 -5.82 18.00
C SER A 226 -0.61 -5.36 17.86
N ARG A 227 -0.34 -4.16 18.34
CA ARG A 227 1.01 -3.59 18.34
C ARG A 227 2.05 -4.53 18.95
N GLU A 228 1.69 -5.20 20.04
CA GLU A 228 2.55 -6.13 20.77
C GLU A 228 2.84 -7.38 19.93
N ALA A 229 1.83 -7.93 19.25
CA ALA A 229 1.98 -9.06 18.35
C ALA A 229 2.88 -8.71 17.16
N LEU A 230 2.62 -7.58 16.51
CA LEU A 230 3.47 -7.09 15.41
C LEU A 230 4.91 -6.86 15.87
N ARG A 231 5.13 -6.22 17.03
CA ARG A 231 6.49 -5.99 17.56
C ARG A 231 7.24 -7.29 17.80
N ARG A 232 6.58 -8.29 18.39
CA ARG A 232 7.19 -9.60 18.65
C ARG A 232 7.57 -10.30 17.35
N GLU A 233 6.63 -10.38 16.40
CA GLU A 233 6.83 -11.12 15.16
C GLU A 233 7.85 -10.44 14.23
N TRP A 234 7.74 -9.14 14.04
CA TRP A 234 8.72 -8.36 13.26
C TRP A 234 10.09 -8.33 13.94
N GLY A 235 10.14 -8.22 15.26
CA GLY A 235 11.40 -8.24 16.02
C GLY A 235 12.14 -9.57 15.86
N ALA A 236 11.41 -10.69 15.88
CA ALA A 236 11.99 -12.01 15.60
C ALA A 236 12.53 -12.12 14.17
N LEU A 237 11.80 -11.61 13.19
CA LEU A 237 12.22 -11.63 11.77
C LEU A 237 13.47 -10.75 11.53
N ILE A 238 13.52 -9.58 12.13
CA ILE A 238 14.63 -8.62 11.97
C ILE A 238 15.92 -9.14 12.64
N GLY A 239 15.78 -9.92 13.71
CA GLY A 239 16.91 -10.62 14.33
C GLY A 239 18.01 -9.69 14.85
N GLY A 240 17.65 -8.49 15.35
CA GLY A 240 18.60 -7.52 15.87
C GLY A 240 19.30 -6.63 14.83
N LYS A 241 19.00 -6.79 13.53
CA LYS A 241 19.47 -5.85 12.48
C LYS A 241 18.80 -4.48 12.68
N ASP A 242 19.44 -3.43 12.18
CA ASP A 242 18.83 -2.10 12.15
C ASP A 242 17.55 -2.11 11.29
N PRO A 243 16.37 -1.74 11.82
CA PRO A 243 15.15 -1.66 11.01
C PRO A 243 15.26 -0.73 9.80
N ARG A 244 16.15 0.26 9.82
CA ARG A 244 16.44 1.15 8.67
C ARG A 244 17.12 0.44 7.51
N SER A 245 17.68 -0.74 7.75
CA SER A 245 18.27 -1.56 6.66
C SER A 245 17.20 -2.28 5.84
N ILE A 246 15.94 -2.31 6.29
CA ILE A 246 14.87 -3.04 5.61
C ILE A 246 14.49 -2.35 4.30
N VAL A 247 14.42 -3.15 3.22
CA VAL A 247 13.76 -2.77 1.98
C VAL A 247 12.54 -3.66 1.76
N GLN A 248 11.37 -3.06 1.70
CA GLN A 248 10.12 -3.77 1.45
C GLN A 248 9.86 -3.92 -0.04
N MET A 249 9.59 -5.13 -0.48
CA MET A 249 9.10 -5.47 -1.82
C MET A 249 7.98 -6.52 -1.75
N CYS A 250 7.36 -6.81 -2.89
CA CYS A 250 6.43 -7.92 -3.02
C CYS A 250 6.35 -8.39 -4.49
N GLY A 251 5.16 -8.61 -5.03
CA GLY A 251 4.96 -8.88 -6.47
C GLY A 251 5.03 -7.60 -7.32
N SER A 252 4.44 -6.52 -6.85
CA SER A 252 4.30 -5.26 -7.60
C SER A 252 4.25 -4.01 -6.70
N GLY A 253 4.82 -4.08 -5.50
CA GLY A 253 4.92 -2.96 -4.56
C GLY A 253 3.62 -2.59 -3.83
N VAL A 254 2.54 -3.36 -3.98
CA VAL A 254 1.25 -3.09 -3.32
C VAL A 254 1.25 -3.65 -1.89
N ALA A 255 1.45 -4.97 -1.74
CA ALA A 255 1.49 -5.62 -0.43
C ALA A 255 2.68 -5.16 0.43
N ALA A 256 3.78 -4.74 -0.18
CA ALA A 256 4.92 -4.12 0.50
C ALA A 256 4.53 -2.86 1.30
N CYS A 257 3.53 -2.12 0.84
CA CYS A 257 3.01 -0.95 1.54
C CYS A 257 2.32 -1.31 2.86
N LEU A 258 1.60 -2.45 2.90
CA LEU A 258 1.01 -2.94 4.15
C LEU A 258 2.09 -3.38 5.15
N ASN A 259 3.14 -4.06 4.70
CA ASN A 259 4.28 -4.41 5.55
C ASN A 259 4.96 -3.17 6.16
N ALA A 260 5.19 -2.14 5.35
CA ALA A 260 5.76 -0.87 5.84
C ALA A 260 4.84 -0.17 6.84
N ALA A 261 3.53 -0.15 6.58
CA ALA A 261 2.53 0.41 7.49
C ALA A 261 2.43 -0.38 8.80
N ALA A 262 2.57 -1.71 8.76
CA ALA A 262 2.57 -2.57 9.94
C ALA A 262 3.82 -2.34 10.82
N LEU A 263 4.99 -2.10 10.24
CA LEU A 263 6.20 -1.72 10.99
C LEU A 263 6.04 -0.38 11.71
N ASP A 264 5.39 0.59 11.06
CA ASP A 264 5.05 1.88 11.69
C ASP A 264 4.05 1.69 12.86
N ALA A 265 2.99 0.92 12.65
CA ALA A 265 2.01 0.60 13.69
C ALA A 265 2.64 -0.15 14.87
N ALA A 266 3.58 -1.05 14.62
CA ALA A 266 4.37 -1.73 15.64
C ALA A 266 5.29 -0.77 16.43
N GLY A 267 5.55 0.43 15.92
CA GLY A 267 6.52 1.38 16.46
C GLY A 267 7.96 0.87 16.38
N ILE A 268 8.25 0.09 15.34
CA ILE A 268 9.59 -0.43 15.03
C ILE A 268 10.31 0.52 14.07
N LEU A 269 9.64 0.94 13.00
CA LEU A 269 10.20 1.81 11.97
C LEU A 269 9.15 2.83 11.54
N PRO A 270 9.36 4.13 11.80
CA PRO A 270 8.45 5.16 11.30
C PRO A 270 8.33 5.09 9.78
N ILE A 271 7.12 5.32 9.26
CA ILE A 271 6.86 5.24 7.81
C ILE A 271 7.76 6.18 6.99
N ALA A 272 8.18 7.30 7.56
CA ALA A 272 9.11 8.24 6.94
C ALA A 272 10.52 7.68 6.73
N GLU A 273 10.88 6.65 7.49
CA GLU A 273 12.19 5.99 7.42
C GLU A 273 12.13 4.66 6.67
N ALA A 274 10.91 4.21 6.29
CA ALA A 274 10.74 2.99 5.53
C ALA A 274 11.29 3.13 4.09
N VAL A 275 11.74 2.03 3.53
CA VAL A 275 12.25 1.97 2.15
C VAL A 275 11.44 0.97 1.37
N LEU A 276 10.91 1.39 0.21
CA LEU A 276 10.12 0.56 -0.70
C LEU A 276 10.80 0.41 -2.06
N TYR A 277 10.74 -0.78 -2.62
CA TYR A 277 11.02 -1.05 -4.02
C TYR A 277 9.72 -1.40 -4.75
N PRO A 278 9.01 -0.43 -5.35
CA PRO A 278 7.71 -0.66 -5.99
C PRO A 278 7.76 -1.56 -7.21
N GLY A 279 8.85 -1.53 -7.98
CA GLY A 279 9.03 -2.42 -9.13
C GLY A 279 8.90 -3.89 -8.75
N SER A 280 9.40 -4.24 -7.56
CA SER A 280 9.20 -5.53 -6.93
C SER A 280 9.59 -6.72 -7.83
N TRP A 281 9.03 -7.89 -7.54
CA TRP A 281 9.33 -9.09 -8.32
C TRP A 281 8.93 -8.95 -9.80
N SER A 282 7.83 -8.27 -10.10
CA SER A 282 7.38 -8.06 -11.49
C SER A 282 8.42 -7.34 -12.37
N GLN A 283 9.15 -6.37 -11.81
CA GLN A 283 10.23 -5.68 -12.51
C GLN A 283 11.52 -6.50 -12.51
N TRP A 284 11.84 -7.18 -11.39
CA TRP A 284 13.05 -7.98 -11.26
C TRP A 284 13.00 -9.21 -12.15
N ALA A 285 11.89 -9.96 -12.12
CA ALA A 285 11.69 -11.19 -12.89
C ALA A 285 11.64 -10.97 -14.41
N ALA A 286 11.25 -9.77 -14.84
CA ALA A 286 11.21 -9.38 -16.25
C ALA A 286 12.62 -9.26 -16.86
N ASP A 287 13.66 -9.05 -16.05
CA ASP A 287 15.05 -9.00 -16.50
C ASP A 287 15.73 -10.35 -16.29
N SER A 288 15.91 -11.11 -17.36
CA SER A 288 16.52 -12.45 -17.31
C SER A 288 18.00 -12.43 -16.90
N ASN A 289 18.68 -11.28 -16.93
CA ASN A 289 20.06 -11.15 -16.49
C ASN A 289 20.19 -11.03 -14.96
N LEU A 290 19.07 -10.76 -14.25
CA LEU A 290 19.11 -10.69 -12.80
C LEU A 290 18.96 -12.11 -12.19
N PRO A 291 19.66 -12.40 -11.10
CA PRO A 291 19.58 -13.71 -10.45
C PRO A 291 18.22 -13.92 -9.78
N ALA A 292 17.84 -15.20 -9.61
CA ALA A 292 16.67 -15.61 -8.86
C ALA A 292 16.98 -16.87 -8.06
N GLU A 293 16.41 -16.96 -6.87
CA GLU A 293 16.48 -18.13 -6.01
C GLU A 293 15.11 -18.80 -5.88
N ILE A 294 15.11 -20.11 -5.61
CA ILE A 294 13.90 -20.93 -5.42
C ILE A 294 14.03 -21.64 -4.07
N GLY A 295 12.90 -21.85 -3.41
CA GLY A 295 12.85 -22.50 -2.09
C GLY A 295 12.74 -21.46 -0.96
N TYR A 296 12.88 -21.95 0.26
CA TYR A 296 13.04 -21.13 1.46
C TYR A 296 14.49 -21.25 1.90
N HIS A 297 15.12 -20.18 2.27
CA HIS A 297 16.30 -20.27 3.11
C HIS A 297 15.79 -20.56 4.52
N ASP A 298 16.08 -21.74 5.03
CA ASP A 298 15.87 -22.04 6.44
C ASP A 298 16.77 -21.09 7.24
N THR A 299 16.17 -20.09 7.86
CA THR A 299 16.85 -19.20 8.82
C THR A 299 16.90 -19.89 10.19
N ALA A 300 17.23 -21.18 10.20
CA ALA A 300 17.39 -21.98 11.41
C ALA A 300 18.68 -22.81 11.30
N GLU A 301 19.79 -22.21 11.68
CA GLU A 301 20.83 -22.85 12.48
C GLU A 301 21.34 -21.84 13.52
#